data_fa2846673be55b0be17e25e89637ba3d
#
_entry.id   fa2846673be55b0be17e25e89637ba3d
#
_cell.length_a   1.000
_cell.length_b   1.000
_cell.length_c   1.000
_cell.angle_alpha   90.00
_cell.angle_beta   90.00
_cell.angle_gamma   90.00
#
_symmetry.space_group_name_H-M   'P 1'
#
loop_
_entity.id
_entity.type
_entity.pdbx_description
1 polymer ?
#
loop_
_entity_poly.entity_id
_entity_poly.type
_entity_poly.pdbx_seq_one_letter_code
_entity_poly.pdbx_strand_id
1 'polypeptide(L)'
;MIYLKTPQEIELLRENNILVSRALAEVGRHIKAGITTKELNDIAEKFIRDNGAVPGFLGYQGYPASACISVNEQVVHGIPSDYVIMDGDIVSVDLGTIMKGFVGDSAYTFAVGEVSDDVKKLLEVTKEALRKGAAQAKAGNRVGDISAAVQDYAESFGFGVVRELEGHGLGRKMHEEPGVPNYGARGRGPLLKEGMVICIEPMITMGDRRVVFERDGWTVRTKDRKPAAHFEFAVAVGKDGPDILTDFSIIEEAINN
;
A
#
# COMPACT_ATOMS: atom_id res chain seq x y z
N MET A 1 -10.50 -6.87 18.22
CA MET A 1 -11.92 -6.35 18.22
C MET A 1 -12.03 -5.36 17.06
N ILE A 2 -13.06 -5.50 16.22
CA ILE A 2 -13.31 -4.61 15.08
C ILE A 2 -14.02 -3.35 15.59
N TYR A 3 -13.47 -2.17 15.30
CA TYR A 3 -14.06 -0.88 15.66
C TYR A 3 -14.77 -0.27 14.45
N LEU A 4 -16.04 0.12 14.64
CA LEU A 4 -16.79 0.87 13.64
C LEU A 4 -16.55 2.37 13.90
N LYS A 5 -16.10 3.07 12.88
CA LYS A 5 -15.83 4.51 12.92
C LYS A 5 -17.13 5.29 12.67
N THR A 6 -17.30 6.38 13.39
CA THR A 6 -18.37 7.34 13.11
C THR A 6 -18.09 8.09 11.81
N PRO A 7 -19.10 8.72 11.18
CA PRO A 7 -18.85 9.56 10.00
C PRO A 7 -17.79 10.65 10.24
N GLN A 8 -17.76 11.26 11.42
CA GLN A 8 -16.76 12.27 11.77
C GLN A 8 -15.34 11.68 11.87
N GLU A 9 -15.20 10.46 12.39
CA GLU A 9 -13.90 9.78 12.45
C GLU A 9 -13.43 9.35 11.06
N ILE A 10 -14.35 8.97 10.15
CA ILE A 10 -14.03 8.67 8.75
C ILE A 10 -13.49 9.91 8.04
N GLU A 11 -14.06 11.11 8.28
CA GLU A 11 -13.52 12.34 7.71
C GLU A 11 -12.12 12.69 8.24
N LEU A 12 -11.82 12.43 9.51
CA LEU A 12 -10.47 12.59 10.04
C LEU A 12 -9.48 11.60 9.41
N LEU A 13 -9.92 10.36 9.15
CA LEU A 13 -9.14 9.37 8.42
C LEU A 13 -8.95 9.78 6.96
N ARG A 14 -9.98 10.34 6.30
CA ARG A 14 -9.88 10.86 4.94
C ARG A 14 -8.86 11.97 4.83
N GLU A 15 -8.93 13.00 5.70
CA GLU A 15 -7.93 14.08 5.72
C GLU A 15 -6.50 13.53 5.83
N ASN A 16 -6.32 12.50 6.66
CA ASN A 16 -5.03 11.86 6.88
C ASN A 16 -4.57 11.07 5.64
N ASN A 17 -5.44 10.30 5.01
CA ASN A 17 -5.12 9.52 3.81
C ASN A 17 -4.89 10.40 2.57
N ILE A 18 -5.57 11.55 2.47
CA ILE A 18 -5.25 12.56 1.46
C ILE A 18 -3.86 13.17 1.71
N LEU A 19 -3.48 13.37 2.96
CA LEU A 19 -2.11 13.80 3.27
C LEU A 19 -1.08 12.74 2.85
N VAL A 20 -1.34 11.44 3.09
CA VAL A 20 -0.48 10.35 2.60
C VAL A 20 -0.38 10.39 1.07
N SER A 21 -1.51 10.52 0.36
CA SER A 21 -1.52 10.63 -1.12
C SER A 21 -0.67 11.80 -1.61
N ARG A 22 -0.74 12.95 -0.93
CA ARG A 22 0.10 14.12 -1.25
C ARG A 22 1.58 13.89 -0.92
N ALA A 23 1.89 13.16 0.15
CA ALA A 23 3.27 12.79 0.50
C ALA A 23 3.85 11.82 -0.54
N LEU A 24 3.08 10.82 -0.98
CA LEU A 24 3.45 9.92 -2.08
C LEU A 24 3.66 10.68 -3.39
N ALA A 25 2.81 11.65 -3.69
CA ALA A 25 2.97 12.53 -4.86
C ALA A 25 4.25 13.36 -4.79
N GLU A 26 4.60 13.90 -3.61
CA GLU A 26 5.84 14.64 -3.41
C GLU A 26 7.07 13.75 -3.62
N VAL A 27 7.06 12.55 -3.04
CA VAL A 27 8.12 11.56 -3.30
C VAL A 27 8.20 11.22 -4.80
N GLY A 28 7.05 10.98 -5.43
CA GLY A 28 6.95 10.65 -6.86
C GLY A 28 7.59 11.69 -7.77
N ARG A 29 7.47 12.99 -7.47
CA ARG A 29 8.15 14.08 -8.21
C ARG A 29 9.67 14.01 -8.15
N HIS A 30 10.22 13.37 -7.14
CA HIS A 30 11.66 13.26 -6.91
C HIS A 30 12.24 11.92 -7.34
N ILE A 31 11.39 10.91 -7.58
CA ILE A 31 11.85 9.59 -8.05
C ILE A 31 12.44 9.70 -9.46
N LYS A 32 13.74 9.42 -9.57
CA LYS A 32 14.49 9.38 -10.82
C LYS A 32 15.79 8.61 -10.63
N ALA A 33 16.39 8.16 -11.72
CA ALA A 33 17.73 7.57 -11.66
C ALA A 33 18.74 8.55 -11.01
N GLY A 34 19.57 8.01 -10.13
CA GLY A 34 20.62 8.76 -9.41
C GLY A 34 20.23 9.23 -8.00
N ILE A 35 18.96 9.22 -7.62
CA ILE A 35 18.54 9.49 -6.22
C ILE A 35 18.68 8.23 -5.37
N THR A 36 18.97 8.38 -4.08
CA THR A 36 19.00 7.27 -3.14
C THR A 36 17.63 7.05 -2.48
N THR A 37 17.37 5.82 -2.04
CA THR A 37 16.15 5.53 -1.28
C THR A 37 16.12 6.28 0.06
N LYS A 38 17.28 6.58 0.65
CA LYS A 38 17.40 7.42 1.84
C LYS A 38 16.97 8.87 1.59
N GLU A 39 17.40 9.48 0.48
CA GLU A 39 16.96 10.84 0.13
C GLU A 39 15.44 10.90 -0.07
N LEU A 40 14.82 9.88 -0.67
CA LEU A 40 13.36 9.79 -0.79
C LEU A 40 12.67 9.70 0.58
N ASN A 41 13.23 8.94 1.51
CA ASN A 41 12.74 8.89 2.90
C ASN A 41 12.78 10.27 3.55
N ASP A 42 13.89 11.02 3.39
CA ASP A 42 14.07 12.33 4.00
C ASP A 42 13.07 13.35 3.42
N ILE A 43 12.78 13.24 2.10
CA ILE A 43 11.74 14.04 1.43
C ILE A 43 10.36 13.72 2.01
N ALA A 44 10.01 12.43 2.15
CA ALA A 44 8.74 12.00 2.72
C ALA A 44 8.57 12.49 4.16
N GLU A 45 9.57 12.28 5.01
CA GLU A 45 9.54 12.73 6.41
C GLU A 45 9.36 14.23 6.52
N LYS A 46 10.17 15.00 5.75
CA LYS A 46 10.08 16.45 5.74
C LYS A 46 8.67 16.90 5.34
N PHE A 47 8.12 16.36 4.26
CA PHE A 47 6.79 16.73 3.77
C PHE A 47 5.70 16.43 4.82
N ILE A 48 5.72 15.25 5.43
CA ILE A 48 4.76 14.86 6.46
C ILE A 48 4.80 15.85 7.64
N ARG A 49 6.00 16.17 8.13
CA ARG A 49 6.18 17.09 9.28
C ARG A 49 5.80 18.53 8.93
N ASP A 50 6.14 19.01 7.75
CA ASP A 50 5.79 20.37 7.29
C ASP A 50 4.27 20.56 7.16
N ASN A 51 3.51 19.47 6.98
CA ASN A 51 2.04 19.48 6.94
C ASN A 51 1.38 19.13 8.28
N GLY A 52 2.14 19.18 9.39
CA GLY A 52 1.61 19.07 10.76
C GLY A 52 1.26 17.65 11.20
N ALA A 53 1.75 16.64 10.51
CA ALA A 53 1.60 15.24 10.88
C ALA A 53 2.91 14.63 11.38
N VAL A 54 2.83 13.42 11.94
CA VAL A 54 3.98 12.62 12.37
C VAL A 54 4.11 11.42 11.44
N PRO A 55 5.34 11.05 10.99
CA PRO A 55 5.56 9.80 10.26
C PRO A 55 5.08 8.59 11.07
N GLY A 56 4.20 7.78 10.49
CA GLY A 56 3.54 6.69 11.17
C GLY A 56 4.43 5.46 11.39
N PHE A 57 5.42 5.26 10.50
CA PHE A 57 6.30 4.08 10.56
C PHE A 57 7.54 4.28 11.41
N LEU A 58 8.03 5.53 11.56
CA LEU A 58 9.25 5.81 12.32
C LEU A 58 9.12 5.36 13.77
N GLY A 59 9.87 4.34 14.15
CA GLY A 59 9.85 3.74 15.49
C GLY A 59 8.69 2.76 15.73
N TYR A 60 7.75 2.61 14.78
CA TYR A 60 6.68 1.62 14.90
C TYR A 60 7.24 0.20 14.94
N GLN A 61 7.01 -0.52 16.03
CA GLN A 61 7.59 -1.84 16.32
C GLN A 61 9.12 -1.90 16.12
N GLY A 62 9.82 -0.75 16.18
CA GLY A 62 11.26 -0.66 15.98
C GLY A 62 11.70 -0.41 14.54
N TYR A 63 10.77 -0.14 13.60
CA TYR A 63 11.13 0.21 12.23
C TYR A 63 11.95 1.52 12.19
N PRO A 64 13.08 1.57 11.46
CA PRO A 64 14.07 2.64 11.64
C PRO A 64 13.83 3.90 10.78
N ALA A 65 12.81 3.92 9.91
CA ALA A 65 12.62 4.96 8.92
C ALA A 65 11.18 5.49 8.87
N SER A 66 10.97 6.60 8.17
CA SER A 66 9.65 7.24 8.00
C SER A 66 8.85 6.66 6.84
N ALA A 67 9.52 6.01 5.89
CA ALA A 67 8.96 5.37 4.72
C ALA A 67 9.48 3.94 4.58
N CYS A 68 8.64 3.02 4.08
CA CYS A 68 9.12 1.77 3.51
C CYS A 68 9.38 2.00 2.01
N ILE A 69 10.61 1.73 1.55
CA ILE A 69 10.98 1.91 0.14
C ILE A 69 11.56 0.61 -0.39
N SER A 70 10.77 -0.09 -1.17
CA SER A 70 11.06 -1.43 -1.67
C SER A 70 11.35 -1.37 -3.18
N VAL A 71 12.52 -1.86 -3.60
CA VAL A 71 12.97 -1.76 -4.99
C VAL A 71 12.93 -3.14 -5.65
N ASN A 72 12.39 -3.22 -6.86
CA ASN A 72 12.34 -4.39 -7.73
C ASN A 72 11.77 -5.65 -7.06
N GLU A 73 12.64 -6.60 -6.67
CA GLU A 73 12.23 -7.85 -6.02
C GLU A 73 11.89 -7.71 -4.53
N GLN A 74 12.12 -6.53 -3.93
CA GLN A 74 11.61 -6.23 -2.61
C GLN A 74 10.10 -5.98 -2.69
N VAL A 75 9.35 -6.76 -1.92
CA VAL A 75 7.89 -6.73 -1.93
C VAL A 75 7.39 -5.56 -1.10
N VAL A 76 7.79 -5.53 0.18
CA VAL A 76 7.41 -4.51 1.18
C VAL A 76 8.50 -4.37 2.25
N HIS A 77 8.34 -3.36 3.09
CA HIS A 77 9.15 -3.06 4.27
C HIS A 77 10.64 -2.85 3.98
N GLY A 78 11.00 -2.48 2.75
CA GLY A 78 12.37 -2.14 2.40
C GLY A 78 12.85 -0.96 3.23
N ILE A 79 14.00 -1.13 3.93
CA ILE A 79 14.61 -0.06 4.73
C ILE A 79 15.33 0.90 3.78
N PRO A 80 15.01 2.20 3.79
CA PRO A 80 15.75 3.21 3.01
C PRO A 80 17.26 3.19 3.31
N SER A 81 18.06 3.27 2.27
CA SER A 81 19.51 3.11 2.33
C SER A 81 20.22 3.99 1.29
N ASP A 82 21.54 3.84 1.17
CA ASP A 82 22.34 4.47 0.12
C ASP A 82 22.18 3.77 -1.25
N TYR A 83 21.18 2.88 -1.43
CA TYR A 83 20.86 2.30 -2.73
C TYR A 83 20.48 3.43 -3.71
N VAL A 84 21.22 3.53 -4.80
CA VAL A 84 20.99 4.50 -5.87
C VAL A 84 20.00 3.90 -6.86
N ILE A 85 18.87 4.56 -7.03
CA ILE A 85 17.84 4.15 -7.98
C ILE A 85 18.35 4.26 -9.40
N MET A 86 18.07 3.27 -10.22
CA MET A 86 18.52 3.15 -11.60
C MET A 86 17.35 3.31 -12.59
N ASP A 87 17.67 3.67 -13.81
CA ASP A 87 16.71 3.59 -14.92
C ASP A 87 16.26 2.13 -15.12
N GLY A 88 14.96 1.90 -15.25
CA GLY A 88 14.38 0.54 -15.30
C GLY A 88 13.96 -0.05 -13.96
N ASP A 89 14.28 0.58 -12.83
CA ASP A 89 13.79 0.14 -11.52
C ASP A 89 12.29 0.41 -11.36
N ILE A 90 11.63 -0.40 -10.52
CA ILE A 90 10.34 -0.06 -9.92
C ILE A 90 10.51 0.11 -8.43
N VAL A 91 9.87 1.14 -7.88
CA VAL A 91 10.03 1.55 -6.49
C VAL A 91 8.67 1.61 -5.82
N SER A 92 8.39 0.67 -4.92
CA SER A 92 7.21 0.71 -4.07
C SER A 92 7.52 1.60 -2.86
N VAL A 93 6.78 2.68 -2.72
CA VAL A 93 6.85 3.59 -1.57
C VAL A 93 5.58 3.43 -0.78
N ASP A 94 5.73 3.15 0.50
CA ASP A 94 4.65 2.98 1.46
C ASP A 94 4.86 3.96 2.61
N LEU A 95 3.81 4.73 2.94
CA LEU A 95 3.84 5.83 3.88
C LEU A 95 2.66 5.79 4.83
N GLY A 96 2.97 5.84 6.13
CA GLY A 96 1.99 6.08 7.17
C GLY A 96 2.12 7.49 7.77
N THR A 97 1.00 8.09 8.14
CA THR A 97 0.95 9.37 8.85
C THR A 97 0.09 9.28 10.10
N ILE A 98 0.44 10.06 11.13
CA ILE A 98 -0.40 10.22 12.32
C ILE A 98 -0.77 11.69 12.45
N MET A 99 -2.07 11.98 12.39
CA MET A 99 -2.59 13.33 12.55
C MET A 99 -3.95 13.30 13.28
N LYS A 100 -4.19 14.23 14.20
CA LYS A 100 -5.44 14.33 14.97
C LYS A 100 -5.84 13.02 15.69
N GLY A 101 -4.84 12.18 16.05
CA GLY A 101 -5.06 10.90 16.75
C GLY A 101 -5.57 9.74 15.88
N PHE A 102 -5.50 9.89 14.55
CA PHE A 102 -5.78 8.85 13.57
C PHE A 102 -4.58 8.59 12.68
N VAL A 103 -4.57 7.41 12.03
CA VAL A 103 -3.51 6.97 11.14
C VAL A 103 -4.02 7.03 9.70
N GLY A 104 -3.20 7.55 8.79
CA GLY A 104 -3.35 7.38 7.34
C GLY A 104 -2.30 6.40 6.85
N ASP A 105 -2.63 5.60 5.83
CA ASP A 105 -1.78 4.55 5.30
C ASP A 105 -2.03 4.34 3.82
N SER A 106 -0.97 4.28 3.01
CA SER A 106 -1.09 3.98 1.58
C SER A 106 0.25 3.71 0.93
N ALA A 107 0.24 2.86 -0.09
CA ALA A 107 1.40 2.53 -0.91
C ALA A 107 1.15 2.74 -2.40
N TYR A 108 2.22 3.11 -3.11
CA TYR A 108 2.22 3.26 -4.57
C TYR A 108 3.56 2.80 -5.16
N THR A 109 3.51 2.04 -6.27
CA THR A 109 4.71 1.61 -6.98
C THR A 109 4.93 2.48 -8.21
N PHE A 110 6.12 3.10 -8.27
CA PHE A 110 6.58 3.98 -9.34
C PHE A 110 7.51 3.24 -10.30
N ALA A 111 7.36 3.45 -11.60
CA ALA A 111 8.35 3.05 -12.61
C ALA A 111 9.38 4.18 -12.79
N VAL A 112 10.65 3.85 -12.94
CA VAL A 112 11.73 4.80 -13.13
C VAL A 112 12.25 4.70 -14.56
N GLY A 113 12.04 5.74 -15.36
CA GLY A 113 12.40 5.73 -16.78
C GLY A 113 11.68 4.64 -17.58
N GLU A 114 12.41 3.95 -18.45
CA GLU A 114 11.83 2.89 -19.29
C GLU A 114 11.89 1.53 -18.59
N VAL A 115 10.74 0.93 -18.32
CA VAL A 115 10.60 -0.43 -17.80
C VAL A 115 10.05 -1.37 -18.86
N SER A 116 10.33 -2.67 -18.73
CA SER A 116 9.84 -3.67 -19.70
C SER A 116 8.31 -3.75 -19.72
N ASP A 117 7.74 -4.26 -20.82
CA ASP A 117 6.30 -4.42 -20.96
C ASP A 117 5.72 -5.39 -19.91
N ASP A 118 6.48 -6.42 -19.51
CA ASP A 118 6.07 -7.32 -18.44
C ASP A 118 5.97 -6.58 -17.09
N VAL A 119 6.89 -5.67 -16.82
CA VAL A 119 6.85 -4.81 -15.61
C VAL A 119 5.68 -3.83 -15.69
N LYS A 120 5.47 -3.15 -16.82
CA LYS A 120 4.29 -2.29 -17.02
C LYS A 120 3.00 -3.07 -16.74
N LYS A 121 2.93 -4.29 -17.26
CA LYS A 121 1.78 -5.17 -17.02
C LYS A 121 1.60 -5.56 -15.56
N LEU A 122 2.69 -5.85 -14.85
CA LEU A 122 2.65 -6.11 -13.40
C LEU A 122 2.03 -4.93 -12.65
N LEU A 123 2.48 -3.70 -12.92
CA LEU A 123 1.97 -2.49 -12.26
C LEU A 123 0.49 -2.27 -12.55
N GLU A 124 0.07 -2.39 -13.82
CA GLU A 124 -1.33 -2.27 -14.22
C GLU A 124 -2.23 -3.29 -13.52
N VAL A 125 -1.82 -4.57 -13.56
CA VAL A 125 -2.60 -5.67 -12.97
C VAL A 125 -2.70 -5.53 -11.47
N THR A 126 -1.63 -5.13 -10.78
CA THR A 126 -1.64 -4.93 -9.32
C THR A 126 -2.58 -3.79 -8.94
N LYS A 127 -2.50 -2.65 -9.63
CA LYS A 127 -3.39 -1.50 -9.41
C LYS A 127 -4.86 -1.85 -9.69
N GLU A 128 -5.13 -2.59 -10.75
CA GLU A 128 -6.51 -3.00 -11.07
C GLU A 128 -7.03 -4.09 -10.11
N ALA A 129 -6.17 -5.01 -9.65
CA ALA A 129 -6.53 -5.97 -8.59
C ALA A 129 -6.95 -5.26 -7.31
N LEU A 130 -6.22 -4.19 -6.91
CA LEU A 130 -6.60 -3.33 -5.80
C LEU A 130 -8.00 -2.72 -6.00
N ARG A 131 -8.27 -2.14 -7.18
CA ARG A 131 -9.59 -1.54 -7.48
C ARG A 131 -10.72 -2.58 -7.41
N LYS A 132 -10.48 -3.79 -7.93
CA LYS A 132 -11.45 -4.89 -7.88
C LYS A 132 -11.71 -5.39 -6.46
N GLY A 133 -10.66 -5.47 -5.64
CA GLY A 133 -10.77 -5.75 -4.21
C GLY A 133 -11.57 -4.67 -3.50
N ALA A 134 -11.20 -3.41 -3.69
CA ALA A 134 -11.87 -2.27 -3.07
C ALA A 134 -13.36 -2.21 -3.43
N ALA A 135 -13.74 -2.54 -4.67
CA ALA A 135 -15.14 -2.59 -5.09
C ALA A 135 -15.99 -3.59 -4.29
N GLN A 136 -15.38 -4.56 -3.61
CA GLN A 136 -16.08 -5.50 -2.73
C GLN A 136 -16.25 -4.99 -1.30
N ALA A 137 -15.64 -3.86 -0.93
CA ALA A 137 -15.71 -3.30 0.43
C ALA A 137 -17.02 -2.58 0.69
N LYS A 138 -18.11 -3.35 0.73
CA LYS A 138 -19.46 -2.88 1.05
C LYS A 138 -20.10 -3.72 2.15
N ALA A 139 -20.99 -3.11 2.91
CA ALA A 139 -21.71 -3.79 4.00
C ALA A 139 -22.47 -5.02 3.47
N GLY A 140 -22.38 -6.13 4.22
CA GLY A 140 -22.99 -7.40 3.84
C GLY A 140 -22.06 -8.36 3.10
N ASN A 141 -21.02 -7.88 2.43
CA ASN A 141 -19.93 -8.73 1.92
C ASN A 141 -19.04 -9.21 3.09
N ARG A 142 -18.09 -10.07 2.76
CA ARG A 142 -17.07 -10.56 3.71
C ARG A 142 -15.66 -10.22 3.21
N VAL A 143 -14.69 -10.24 4.09
CA VAL A 143 -13.27 -10.01 3.75
C VAL A 143 -12.83 -10.94 2.60
N GLY A 144 -13.26 -12.22 2.60
CA GLY A 144 -12.95 -13.16 1.52
C GLY A 144 -13.49 -12.77 0.14
N ASP A 145 -14.49 -11.89 0.06
CA ASP A 145 -14.97 -11.36 -1.23
C ASP A 145 -13.94 -10.38 -1.83
N ILE A 146 -13.31 -9.55 -0.96
CA ILE A 146 -12.18 -8.69 -1.32
C ILE A 146 -10.99 -9.54 -1.76
N SER A 147 -10.60 -10.49 -0.91
CA SER A 147 -9.46 -11.40 -1.12
C SER A 147 -9.55 -12.16 -2.44
N ALA A 148 -10.73 -12.75 -2.72
CA ALA A 148 -10.96 -13.48 -3.95
C ALA A 148 -10.94 -12.56 -5.19
N ALA A 149 -11.46 -11.33 -5.09
CA ALA A 149 -11.44 -10.39 -6.21
C ALA A 149 -10.02 -9.97 -6.60
N VAL A 150 -9.14 -9.76 -5.60
CA VAL A 150 -7.71 -9.50 -5.82
C VAL A 150 -7.03 -10.71 -6.46
N GLN A 151 -7.18 -11.88 -5.84
CA GLN A 151 -6.51 -13.11 -6.26
C GLN A 151 -6.94 -13.54 -7.67
N ASP A 152 -8.24 -13.67 -7.92
CA ASP A 152 -8.78 -14.13 -9.21
C ASP A 152 -8.26 -13.26 -10.35
N TYR A 153 -8.18 -11.94 -10.13
CA TYR A 153 -7.72 -11.03 -11.16
C TYR A 153 -6.21 -11.15 -11.40
N ALA A 154 -5.38 -11.08 -10.37
CA ALA A 154 -3.93 -11.15 -10.51
C ALA A 154 -3.46 -12.50 -11.09
N GLU A 155 -4.01 -13.61 -10.57
CA GLU A 155 -3.66 -14.98 -11.03
C GLU A 155 -4.15 -15.25 -12.46
N SER A 156 -5.20 -14.57 -12.96
CA SER A 156 -5.64 -14.69 -14.36
C SER A 156 -4.61 -14.20 -15.38
N PHE A 157 -3.66 -13.36 -14.95
CA PHE A 157 -2.51 -12.92 -15.75
C PHE A 157 -1.24 -13.74 -15.50
N GLY A 158 -1.31 -14.78 -14.65
CA GLY A 158 -0.17 -15.64 -14.33
C GLY A 158 0.75 -15.05 -13.25
N PHE A 159 0.35 -13.98 -12.56
CA PHE A 159 1.11 -13.37 -11.47
C PHE A 159 0.85 -14.07 -10.13
N GLY A 160 1.84 -14.02 -9.24
CA GLY A 160 1.73 -14.59 -7.91
C GLY A 160 1.13 -13.60 -6.90
N VAL A 161 0.29 -14.08 -5.99
CA VAL A 161 -0.26 -13.30 -4.87
C VAL A 161 0.43 -13.72 -3.58
N VAL A 162 1.09 -12.79 -2.91
CA VAL A 162 1.76 -13.04 -1.62
C VAL A 162 0.74 -13.45 -0.56
N ARG A 163 1.09 -14.43 0.28
CA ARG A 163 0.19 -15.00 1.29
C ARG A 163 0.68 -14.86 2.72
N GLU A 164 1.91 -14.47 2.88
CA GLU A 164 2.60 -14.32 4.15
C GLU A 164 2.31 -12.98 4.84
N LEU A 165 1.72 -12.04 4.08
CA LEU A 165 1.36 -10.69 4.49
C LEU A 165 -0.06 -10.38 4.04
N GLU A 166 -0.71 -9.44 4.73
CA GLU A 166 -2.09 -9.10 4.50
C GLU A 166 -2.39 -7.65 4.87
N GLY A 167 -3.43 -7.09 4.31
CA GLY A 167 -4.01 -5.82 4.73
C GLY A 167 -4.69 -5.91 6.09
N HIS A 168 -5.15 -4.79 6.61
CA HIS A 168 -5.59 -4.69 7.99
C HIS A 168 -6.69 -3.63 8.19
N GLY A 169 -7.32 -3.64 9.35
CA GLY A 169 -8.13 -2.52 9.80
C GLY A 169 -7.26 -1.30 10.09
N LEU A 170 -7.80 -0.11 9.88
CA LEU A 170 -7.11 1.17 10.11
C LEU A 170 -7.96 2.09 11.00
N GLY A 171 -7.28 2.86 11.85
CA GLY A 171 -8.00 3.79 12.72
C GLY A 171 -7.08 4.63 13.61
N ARG A 172 -7.21 4.45 14.91
CA ARG A 172 -6.31 5.08 15.91
C ARG A 172 -4.99 4.34 16.02
N LYS A 173 -4.95 3.09 15.56
CA LYS A 173 -3.73 2.29 15.44
C LYS A 173 -3.47 2.00 13.97
N MET A 174 -2.19 1.83 13.63
CA MET A 174 -1.74 1.40 12.32
C MET A 174 -2.41 0.08 11.91
N HIS A 175 -2.30 -0.92 12.74
CA HIS A 175 -2.91 -2.22 12.51
C HIS A 175 -4.05 -2.45 13.50
N GLU A 176 -5.27 -2.54 12.98
CA GLU A 176 -6.48 -2.93 13.68
C GLU A 176 -7.07 -4.19 13.03
N GLU A 177 -8.01 -4.84 13.71
CA GLU A 177 -8.84 -5.89 13.11
C GLU A 177 -9.87 -5.29 12.12
N PRO A 178 -10.23 -6.01 11.04
CA PRO A 178 -9.79 -7.36 10.70
C PRO A 178 -8.51 -7.38 9.85
N GLY A 179 -7.83 -8.53 9.80
CA GLY A 179 -6.88 -8.83 8.72
C GLY A 179 -7.61 -8.92 7.38
N VAL A 180 -6.95 -8.50 6.29
CA VAL A 180 -7.49 -8.45 4.92
C VAL A 180 -6.53 -9.15 3.95
N PRO A 181 -6.51 -10.50 3.93
CA PRO A 181 -5.65 -11.24 3.01
C PRO A 181 -5.95 -10.91 1.54
N ASN A 182 -4.89 -10.91 0.72
CA ASN A 182 -5.01 -10.71 -0.73
C ASN A 182 -5.41 -12.00 -1.49
N TYR A 183 -5.67 -13.09 -0.76
CA TYR A 183 -6.11 -14.38 -1.28
C TYR A 183 -7.19 -14.97 -0.39
N GLY A 184 -8.06 -15.79 -0.95
CA GLY A 184 -9.12 -16.43 -0.18
C GLY A 184 -10.33 -16.83 -1.01
N ALA A 185 -11.37 -17.29 -0.32
CA ALA A 185 -12.60 -17.73 -0.93
C ALA A 185 -13.76 -16.75 -0.67
N ARG A 186 -14.57 -16.49 -1.70
CA ARG A 186 -15.78 -15.67 -1.61
C ARG A 186 -16.70 -16.16 -0.47
N GLY A 187 -17.32 -15.21 0.21
CA GLY A 187 -18.26 -15.49 1.30
C GLY A 187 -17.59 -16.01 2.59
N ARG A 188 -16.26 -15.90 2.73
CA ARG A 188 -15.51 -16.31 3.93
C ARG A 188 -14.93 -15.12 4.69
N GLY A 189 -14.52 -15.39 5.91
CA GLY A 189 -13.92 -14.39 6.79
C GLY A 189 -14.93 -13.45 7.47
N PRO A 190 -14.46 -12.40 8.14
CA PRO A 190 -15.28 -11.42 8.83
C PRO A 190 -16.32 -10.76 7.92
N LEU A 191 -17.51 -10.53 8.47
CA LEU A 191 -18.57 -9.78 7.79
C LEU A 191 -18.21 -8.30 7.77
N LEU A 192 -18.23 -7.68 6.59
CA LEU A 192 -18.01 -6.24 6.43
C LEU A 192 -19.26 -5.48 6.91
N LYS A 193 -19.03 -4.48 7.72
CA LYS A 193 -20.08 -3.61 8.29
C LYS A 193 -19.75 -2.16 7.97
N GLU A 194 -20.78 -1.37 7.74
CA GLU A 194 -20.66 0.07 7.59
C GLU A 194 -19.87 0.69 8.75
N GLY A 195 -18.94 1.58 8.45
CA GLY A 195 -18.04 2.21 9.43
C GLY A 195 -16.75 1.43 9.72
N MET A 196 -16.54 0.24 9.16
CA MET A 196 -15.20 -0.35 9.14
C MET A 196 -14.30 0.48 8.23
N VAL A 197 -13.05 0.69 8.64
CA VAL A 197 -12.00 1.23 7.76
C VAL A 197 -10.88 0.22 7.69
N ILE A 198 -10.49 -0.15 6.47
CA ILE A 198 -9.52 -1.22 6.19
C ILE A 198 -8.52 -0.78 5.13
N CYS A 199 -7.31 -1.28 5.22
CA CYS A 199 -6.30 -1.24 4.18
C CYS A 199 -6.44 -2.48 3.29
N ILE A 200 -6.49 -2.24 1.99
CA ILE A 200 -6.47 -3.28 0.95
C ILE A 200 -5.20 -3.04 0.17
N GLU A 201 -4.28 -4.00 0.21
CA GLU A 201 -2.88 -3.79 -0.18
C GLU A 201 -2.30 -5.00 -0.93
N PRO A 202 -2.74 -5.27 -2.17
CA PRO A 202 -2.20 -6.38 -2.93
C PRO A 202 -0.69 -6.25 -3.13
N MET A 203 0.01 -7.29 -2.73
CA MET A 203 1.41 -7.55 -3.01
C MET A 203 1.50 -8.63 -4.08
N ILE A 204 1.82 -8.23 -5.31
CA ILE A 204 1.78 -9.09 -6.49
C ILE A 204 3.19 -9.29 -7.03
N THR A 205 3.55 -10.53 -7.32
CA THR A 205 4.87 -10.92 -7.83
C THR A 205 4.79 -11.31 -9.30
N MET A 206 5.81 -10.95 -10.08
CA MET A 206 5.91 -11.33 -11.48
C MET A 206 6.09 -12.83 -11.70
N GLY A 207 6.49 -13.56 -10.64
CA GLY A 207 6.79 -14.98 -10.70
C GLY A 207 6.16 -15.79 -9.58
N ASP A 208 7.02 -16.50 -8.84
CA ASP A 208 6.59 -17.30 -7.69
C ASP A 208 6.05 -16.39 -6.57
N ARG A 209 4.88 -16.73 -6.03
CA ARG A 209 4.26 -15.99 -4.92
C ARG A 209 5.03 -16.02 -3.60
N ARG A 210 5.99 -16.95 -3.45
CA ARG A 210 6.73 -17.16 -2.20
C ARG A 210 7.72 -16.04 -1.95
N VAL A 211 7.84 -15.68 -0.68
CA VAL A 211 8.72 -14.61 -0.21
C VAL A 211 9.78 -15.11 0.76
N VAL A 212 10.78 -14.28 1.00
CA VAL A 212 11.84 -14.49 1.98
C VAL A 212 11.93 -13.22 2.82
N PHE A 213 11.97 -13.41 4.13
CA PHE A 213 12.25 -12.34 5.10
C PHE A 213 13.77 -12.18 5.22
N GLU A 214 14.26 -10.95 5.01
CA GLU A 214 15.69 -10.67 5.05
C GLU A 214 16.22 -10.60 6.49
N ARG A 215 17.55 -10.64 6.62
CA ARG A 215 18.23 -10.65 7.94
C ARG A 215 18.14 -9.32 8.69
N ASP A 216 17.76 -8.25 8.02
CA ASP A 216 17.50 -6.94 8.65
C ASP A 216 16.25 -6.91 9.54
N GLY A 217 15.47 -8.00 9.50
CA GLY A 217 14.27 -8.19 10.30
C GLY A 217 13.02 -7.54 9.74
N TRP A 218 13.11 -6.84 8.59
CA TRP A 218 12.02 -6.08 7.98
C TRP A 218 11.77 -6.41 6.52
N THR A 219 12.79 -6.24 5.68
CA THR A 219 12.64 -6.35 4.22
C THR A 219 12.14 -7.72 3.81
N VAL A 220 11.05 -7.72 3.06
CA VAL A 220 10.48 -8.92 2.44
C VAL A 220 10.72 -8.85 0.95
N ARG A 221 11.26 -9.91 0.35
CA ARG A 221 11.52 -10.01 -1.08
C ARG A 221 10.99 -11.29 -1.69
N THR A 222 10.82 -11.29 -3.01
CA THR A 222 10.43 -12.49 -3.75
C THR A 222 11.52 -13.56 -3.66
N LYS A 223 11.10 -14.83 -3.54
CA LYS A 223 12.04 -15.96 -3.45
C LYS A 223 12.82 -16.16 -4.74
N ASP A 224 12.20 -15.90 -5.89
CA ASP A 224 12.79 -16.09 -7.22
C ASP A 224 13.50 -14.84 -7.77
N ARG A 225 13.57 -13.75 -6.97
CA ARG A 225 14.21 -12.48 -7.34
C ARG A 225 13.58 -11.77 -8.53
N LYS A 226 12.35 -12.10 -8.89
CA LYS A 226 11.59 -11.36 -9.89
C LYS A 226 10.90 -10.15 -9.25
N PRO A 227 10.59 -9.10 -10.03
CA PRO A 227 9.93 -7.91 -9.53
C PRO A 227 8.60 -8.19 -8.83
N ALA A 228 8.26 -7.36 -7.86
CA ALA A 228 6.97 -7.30 -7.20
C ALA A 228 6.43 -5.87 -7.20
N ALA A 229 5.12 -5.72 -7.16
CA ALA A 229 4.44 -4.44 -7.02
C ALA A 229 3.52 -4.44 -5.81
N HIS A 230 3.43 -3.29 -5.16
CA HIS A 230 2.58 -3.03 -4.01
C HIS A 230 1.81 -1.73 -4.23
N PHE A 231 0.49 -1.80 -4.15
CA PHE A 231 -0.41 -0.65 -4.15
C PHE A 231 -1.42 -0.81 -3.02
N GLU A 232 -1.82 0.28 -2.39
CA GLU A 232 -2.69 0.21 -1.23
C GLU A 232 -3.70 1.36 -1.19
N PHE A 233 -4.94 1.01 -0.84
CA PHE A 233 -6.00 1.94 -0.48
C PHE A 233 -6.44 1.76 0.97
N ALA A 234 -6.59 2.86 1.70
CA ALA A 234 -7.46 2.92 2.85
C ALA A 234 -8.91 3.11 2.38
N VAL A 235 -9.81 2.24 2.83
CA VAL A 235 -11.20 2.19 2.37
C VAL A 235 -12.16 2.14 3.56
N ALA A 236 -13.12 3.05 3.62
CA ALA A 236 -14.24 2.92 4.52
C ALA A 236 -15.34 2.06 3.87
N VAL A 237 -15.82 1.06 4.60
CA VAL A 237 -16.91 0.20 4.17
C VAL A 237 -18.21 0.99 4.24
N GLY A 238 -18.78 1.28 3.08
CA GLY A 238 -20.07 1.96 2.97
C GLY A 238 -21.23 0.99 2.82
N LYS A 239 -22.44 1.50 2.91
CA LYS A 239 -23.67 0.74 2.78
C LYS A 239 -23.81 0.11 1.39
N ASP A 240 -23.65 0.91 0.34
CA ASP A 240 -23.89 0.53 -1.04
C ASP A 240 -22.62 0.32 -1.87
N GLY A 241 -21.46 0.65 -1.31
CA GLY A 241 -20.15 0.54 -1.98
C GLY A 241 -19.01 1.06 -1.11
N PRO A 242 -17.76 0.94 -1.61
CA PRO A 242 -16.59 1.47 -0.92
C PRO A 242 -16.56 2.99 -0.94
N ASP A 243 -16.04 3.56 0.13
CA ASP A 243 -15.63 4.95 0.20
C ASP A 243 -14.10 4.97 0.30
N ILE A 244 -13.42 5.22 -0.82
CA ILE A 244 -11.95 5.19 -0.89
C ILE A 244 -11.42 6.49 -0.30
N LEU A 245 -10.61 6.38 0.75
CA LEU A 245 -10.05 7.52 1.48
C LEU A 245 -8.72 8.00 0.88
N THR A 246 -8.01 7.11 0.16
CA THR A 246 -6.77 7.38 -0.58
C THR A 246 -7.12 7.92 -1.98
N ASP A 247 -6.35 8.88 -2.49
CA ASP A 247 -6.57 9.44 -3.83
C ASP A 247 -5.31 9.31 -4.70
N PHE A 248 -5.30 8.31 -5.59
CA PHE A 248 -4.19 8.11 -6.52
C PHE A 248 -4.15 9.14 -7.65
N SER A 249 -5.23 9.88 -7.92
CA SER A 249 -5.19 10.94 -8.95
C SER A 249 -4.19 12.04 -8.58
N ILE A 250 -4.06 12.35 -7.28
CA ILE A 250 -3.05 13.30 -6.76
C ILE A 250 -1.63 12.85 -7.11
N ILE A 251 -1.37 11.53 -7.02
CA ILE A 251 -0.06 10.95 -7.33
C ILE A 251 0.16 10.96 -8.84
N GLU A 252 -0.82 10.46 -9.60
CA GLU A 252 -0.73 10.30 -11.05
C GLU A 252 -0.61 11.66 -11.77
N GLU A 253 -1.29 12.69 -11.30
CA GLU A 253 -1.12 14.06 -11.81
C GLU A 253 0.29 14.61 -11.52
N ALA A 254 0.85 14.30 -10.35
CA ALA A 254 2.16 14.82 -9.96
C ALA A 254 3.34 14.22 -10.75
N ILE A 255 3.22 12.97 -11.20
CA ILE A 255 4.28 12.27 -11.95
C ILE A 255 4.16 12.46 -13.47
N ASN A 256 3.02 12.95 -13.97
CA ASN A 256 2.79 13.20 -15.40
C ASN A 256 3.04 14.66 -15.82
N ASN A 257 3.31 15.57 -14.86
CA ASN A 257 3.65 16.97 -15.07
C ASN A 257 5.16 17.20 -14.92
#